data_aa1399d675e6832dae5131fdeec8e5fb
#
_entry.id   aa1399d675e6832dae5131fdeec8e5fb
#
_cell.length_a   1.000
_cell.length_b   1.000
_cell.length_c   1.000
_cell.angle_alpha   90.00
_cell.angle_beta   90.00
_cell.angle_gamma   90.00
#
_symmetry.space_group_name_H-M   'P 1'
#
loop_
_entity.id
_entity.type
_entity.pdbx_description
1 polymer ?
#
loop_
_entity_poly.entity_id
_entity_poly.type
_entity_poly.pdbx_seq_one_letter_code
_entity_poly.pdbx_strand_id
1 'polypeptide(L)'
;IHIPAGVYRAYRDKKINWNYNSQPEPALLNRSVPTPRGRVVGGSSSINSMVYMRGHPLDFDNWATQFDLPDWTFSQCLPYFKAGERSDRGSDEWRGDTGPLGVTQSAMESPLIDAFLEAGEQAGQGRSEDLNGYQPEGVARLDATRWNGRRCSSAVAHLHPSLGRVNLSLETNAIVSSLTFSGNRVTGLRYDQNGTSYEIQAEREVILAGGAINSPQLLMLSGIGPADHLRDMGIDLRVNLPGVGQNLQDHATSVLQWDCKKNFPIHNVGNPLKKLAVGMRWLARQDGLAASNIWEAGGLIRSNEQVEYPNLQYHFSPVGFDLGGDKIKVKQAFAVHIDQLRPKSRGQVLLN
;
A
#
# COMPACT_ATOMS: atom_id res chain seq x y z
N ILE A 1 2.05 -14.89 2.85
CA ILE A 1 1.75 -13.83 1.87
C ILE A 1 0.36 -14.03 1.25
N HIS A 2 0.02 -15.23 0.72
CA HIS A 2 -1.21 -15.44 -0.05
C HIS A 2 -2.52 -15.38 0.76
N ILE A 3 -2.47 -15.69 2.06
CA ILE A 3 -3.62 -15.65 2.96
C ILE A 3 -3.89 -14.20 3.37
N PRO A 4 -5.04 -13.59 2.97
CA PRO A 4 -5.32 -12.19 3.28
C PRO A 4 -5.26 -11.84 4.76
N ALA A 5 -5.87 -12.65 5.63
CA ALA A 5 -5.82 -12.41 7.08
C ALA A 5 -4.41 -12.47 7.70
N GLY A 6 -3.40 -12.90 6.93
CA GLY A 6 -2.00 -12.97 7.37
C GLY A 6 -1.24 -11.64 7.35
N VAL A 7 -1.88 -10.52 7.02
CA VAL A 7 -1.24 -9.21 6.79
C VAL A 7 -0.36 -8.75 7.95
N TYR A 8 -0.83 -8.83 9.18
CA TYR A 8 -0.05 -8.41 10.36
C TYR A 8 1.19 -9.26 10.61
N ARG A 9 1.15 -10.55 10.23
CA ARG A 9 2.33 -11.41 10.28
C ARG A 9 3.33 -11.02 9.21
N ALA A 10 2.86 -10.66 8.01
CA ALA A 10 3.71 -10.22 6.92
C ALA A 10 4.45 -8.92 7.27
N TYR A 11 3.79 -7.95 7.90
CA TYR A 11 4.44 -6.70 8.35
C TYR A 11 5.58 -6.91 9.34
N ARG A 12 5.51 -7.94 10.17
CA ARG A 12 6.52 -8.24 11.21
C ARG A 12 7.57 -9.25 10.78
N ASP A 13 7.42 -9.87 9.63
CA ASP A 13 8.37 -10.87 9.13
C ASP A 13 9.60 -10.18 8.54
N LYS A 14 10.70 -10.17 9.31
CA LYS A 14 11.98 -9.58 8.92
C LYS A 14 12.59 -10.16 7.64
N LYS A 15 12.11 -11.34 7.19
CA LYS A 15 12.60 -11.97 5.95
C LYS A 15 12.04 -11.31 4.70
N ILE A 16 10.83 -10.74 4.80
CA ILE A 16 10.08 -10.16 3.66
C ILE A 16 9.80 -8.67 3.82
N ASN A 17 10.36 -8.04 4.86
CA ASN A 17 10.21 -6.62 5.15
C ASN A 17 11.61 -5.98 5.26
N TRP A 18 11.80 -4.80 4.71
CA TRP A 18 13.02 -4.00 4.87
C TRP A 18 13.24 -3.53 6.32
N ASN A 19 12.17 -3.47 7.12
CA ASN A 19 12.17 -3.02 8.53
C ASN A 19 12.70 -1.59 8.72
N TYR A 20 12.37 -0.69 7.81
CA TYR A 20 12.71 0.72 7.98
C TYR A 20 12.01 1.33 9.17
N ASN A 21 12.70 2.27 9.80
CA ASN A 21 12.15 3.12 10.85
C ASN A 21 12.56 4.56 10.55
N SER A 22 11.72 5.52 10.92
CA SER A 22 12.11 6.92 10.88
C SER A 22 13.23 7.21 11.89
N GLN A 23 13.95 8.28 11.69
CA GLN A 23 14.69 8.90 12.78
C GLN A 23 13.70 9.32 13.89
N PRO A 24 14.18 9.55 15.13
CA PRO A 24 13.31 10.08 16.18
C PRO A 24 12.62 11.37 15.74
N GLU A 25 11.29 11.40 15.85
CA GLU A 25 10.45 12.53 15.43
C GLU A 25 10.11 13.42 16.63
N PRO A 26 10.62 14.64 16.71
CA PRO A 26 10.37 15.54 17.85
C PRO A 26 8.87 15.79 18.08
N ALA A 27 8.10 15.97 17.00
CA ALA A 27 6.64 16.16 17.07
C ALA A 27 5.88 14.93 17.61
N LEU A 28 6.52 13.77 17.65
CA LEU A 28 5.97 12.51 18.16
C LEU A 28 6.67 12.07 19.46
N LEU A 29 7.11 13.00 20.28
CA LEU A 29 7.83 12.74 21.53
C LEU A 29 9.12 11.91 21.31
N ASN A 30 9.85 12.20 20.26
CA ASN A 30 11.06 11.51 19.84
C ASN A 30 10.85 9.99 19.57
N ARG A 31 9.65 9.58 19.19
CA ARG A 31 9.42 8.20 18.75
C ARG A 31 9.93 8.00 17.32
N SER A 32 10.55 6.85 17.08
CA SER A 32 10.78 6.35 15.74
C SER A 32 9.54 5.60 15.24
N VAL A 33 9.13 5.88 14.01
CA VAL A 33 7.94 5.29 13.39
C VAL A 33 8.35 4.14 12.49
N PRO A 34 7.89 2.90 12.76
CA PRO A 34 8.11 1.77 11.86
C PRO A 34 7.47 2.03 10.49
N THR A 35 8.25 1.85 9.45
CA THR A 35 7.82 2.09 8.06
C THR A 35 7.99 0.81 7.23
N PRO A 36 7.11 -0.20 7.39
CA PRO A 36 7.25 -1.48 6.72
C PRO A 36 7.18 -1.32 5.20
N ARG A 37 8.14 -1.92 4.50
CA ARG A 37 8.20 -1.99 3.03
C ARG A 37 8.56 -3.41 2.61
N GLY A 38 7.88 -3.93 1.58
CA GLY A 38 8.09 -5.29 1.13
C GLY A 38 9.48 -5.53 0.54
N ARG A 39 10.22 -6.49 1.11
CA ARG A 39 11.47 -7.04 0.59
C ARG A 39 11.19 -8.42 0.00
N VAL A 40 10.41 -8.46 -1.04
CA VAL A 40 9.86 -9.69 -1.64
C VAL A 40 9.41 -9.38 -3.06
N VAL A 41 9.32 -10.39 -3.91
CA VAL A 41 8.75 -10.25 -5.26
C VAL A 41 7.32 -9.70 -5.16
N GLY A 42 7.04 -8.62 -5.90
CA GLY A 42 5.81 -7.84 -5.79
C GLY A 42 5.89 -6.69 -4.78
N GLY A 43 7.03 -6.52 -4.09
CA GLY A 43 7.27 -5.40 -3.17
C GLY A 43 6.19 -5.29 -2.09
N SER A 44 5.79 -4.07 -1.76
CA SER A 44 4.81 -3.79 -0.69
C SER A 44 3.40 -4.33 -1.00
N SER A 45 3.05 -4.58 -2.28
CA SER A 45 1.77 -5.21 -2.61
C SER A 45 1.65 -6.64 -2.08
N SER A 46 2.78 -7.30 -1.83
CA SER A 46 2.84 -8.66 -1.24
C SER A 46 2.66 -8.67 0.28
N ILE A 47 2.76 -7.52 0.95
CA ILE A 47 2.63 -7.43 2.41
C ILE A 47 1.57 -6.43 2.89
N ASN A 48 1.05 -5.53 2.04
CA ASN A 48 0.07 -4.50 2.40
C ASN A 48 -1.29 -5.07 2.88
N SER A 49 -2.18 -4.20 3.34
CA SER A 49 -3.54 -4.56 3.79
C SER A 49 -4.53 -4.83 2.66
N MET A 50 -4.09 -4.72 1.41
CA MET A 50 -4.88 -5.00 0.20
C MET A 50 -6.07 -4.07 -0.05
N VAL A 51 -6.36 -3.10 0.78
CA VAL A 51 -7.44 -2.13 0.49
C VAL A 51 -7.14 -1.49 -0.86
N TYR A 52 -8.12 -1.55 -1.78
CA TYR A 52 -8.03 -0.95 -3.10
C TYR A 52 -8.76 0.37 -3.11
N MET A 53 -8.01 1.44 -3.32
CA MET A 53 -8.52 2.80 -3.39
C MET A 53 -7.74 3.55 -4.48
N ARG A 54 -8.44 4.14 -5.45
CA ARG A 54 -7.81 4.86 -6.57
C ARG A 54 -7.39 6.28 -6.21
N GLY A 55 -8.01 6.87 -5.22
CA GLY A 55 -7.93 8.28 -4.91
C GLY A 55 -9.10 9.06 -5.52
N HIS A 56 -9.32 10.27 -5.05
CA HIS A 56 -10.40 11.13 -5.54
C HIS A 56 -10.03 11.72 -6.91
N PRO A 57 -10.98 11.89 -7.85
CA PRO A 57 -10.71 12.51 -9.15
C PRO A 57 -9.96 13.85 -9.06
N LEU A 58 -10.35 14.71 -8.14
CA LEU A 58 -9.69 16.00 -7.93
C LEU A 58 -8.22 15.89 -7.44
N ASP A 59 -7.76 14.77 -6.91
CA ASP A 59 -6.33 14.60 -6.61
C ASP A 59 -5.50 14.57 -7.88
N PHE A 60 -5.99 13.91 -8.93
CA PHE A 60 -5.35 13.82 -10.23
C PHE A 60 -5.44 15.16 -10.98
N ASP A 61 -6.62 15.79 -10.98
CA ASP A 61 -6.81 17.08 -11.63
C ASP A 61 -5.96 18.18 -10.98
N ASN A 62 -5.76 18.11 -9.64
CA ASN A 62 -4.84 18.98 -8.93
C ASN A 62 -3.37 18.72 -9.33
N TRP A 63 -2.95 17.48 -9.56
CA TRP A 63 -1.61 17.20 -10.09
C TRP A 63 -1.42 17.79 -11.48
N ALA A 64 -2.42 17.61 -12.36
CA ALA A 64 -2.39 18.18 -13.70
C ALA A 64 -2.22 19.70 -13.67
N THR A 65 -2.95 20.37 -12.77
CA THR A 65 -2.93 21.84 -12.66
C THR A 65 -1.68 22.35 -11.93
N GLN A 66 -1.32 21.75 -10.78
CA GLN A 66 -0.22 22.26 -9.94
C GLN A 66 1.16 22.01 -10.52
N PHE A 67 1.33 20.94 -11.30
CA PHE A 67 2.62 20.51 -11.83
C PHE A 67 2.71 20.57 -13.36
N ASP A 68 1.72 21.18 -14.01
CA ASP A 68 1.64 21.28 -15.48
C ASP A 68 1.74 19.90 -16.17
N LEU A 69 0.90 18.96 -15.70
CA LEU A 69 0.85 17.58 -16.16
C LEU A 69 -0.52 17.26 -16.79
N PRO A 70 -0.85 17.78 -17.97
CA PRO A 70 -2.20 17.68 -18.56
C PRO A 70 -2.65 16.24 -18.81
N ASP A 71 -1.71 15.30 -19.02
CA ASP A 71 -1.99 13.89 -19.24
C ASP A 71 -2.30 13.12 -17.93
N TRP A 72 -2.25 13.80 -16.77
CA TRP A 72 -2.51 13.22 -15.46
C TRP A 72 -3.87 13.62 -14.86
N THR A 73 -4.76 14.22 -15.63
CA THR A 73 -6.14 14.40 -15.17
C THR A 73 -6.80 13.06 -14.90
N PHE A 74 -7.81 13.03 -14.03
CA PHE A 74 -8.51 11.77 -13.73
C PHE A 74 -9.09 11.11 -14.99
N SER A 75 -9.64 11.89 -15.89
CA SER A 75 -10.18 11.40 -17.16
C SER A 75 -9.13 10.71 -18.04
N GLN A 76 -7.89 11.20 -18.02
CA GLN A 76 -6.77 10.58 -18.74
C GLN A 76 -6.24 9.33 -18.01
N CYS A 77 -6.30 9.29 -16.68
CA CYS A 77 -5.86 8.15 -15.89
C CYS A 77 -6.89 7.00 -15.84
N LEU A 78 -8.18 7.30 -15.94
CA LEU A 78 -9.26 6.32 -15.79
C LEU A 78 -9.16 5.13 -16.75
N PRO A 79 -8.82 5.27 -18.04
CA PRO A 79 -8.65 4.12 -18.94
C PRO A 79 -7.58 3.14 -18.47
N TYR A 80 -6.50 3.63 -17.85
CA TYR A 80 -5.42 2.78 -17.30
C TYR A 80 -5.87 2.04 -16.04
N PHE A 81 -6.64 2.68 -15.15
CA PHE A 81 -7.25 2.00 -14.02
C PHE A 81 -8.16 0.87 -14.49
N LYS A 82 -9.01 1.12 -15.47
CA LYS A 82 -9.91 0.11 -16.03
C LYS A 82 -9.16 -1.03 -16.71
N ALA A 83 -8.14 -0.72 -17.50
CA ALA A 83 -7.31 -1.73 -18.18
C ALA A 83 -6.50 -2.59 -17.19
N GLY A 84 -6.10 -2.03 -16.05
CA GLY A 84 -5.35 -2.74 -15.00
C GLY A 84 -6.19 -3.64 -14.12
N GLU A 85 -7.48 -3.38 -14.00
CA GLU A 85 -8.39 -3.96 -13.01
C GLU A 85 -9.23 -5.12 -13.57
N ARG A 86 -9.43 -6.13 -12.72
CA ARG A 86 -10.46 -7.16 -12.88
C ARG A 86 -11.37 -7.14 -11.67
N SER A 87 -12.44 -6.33 -11.75
CA SER A 87 -13.42 -6.19 -10.69
C SER A 87 -14.43 -7.34 -10.70
N ASP A 88 -14.79 -7.86 -9.53
CA ASP A 88 -15.88 -8.83 -9.37
C ASP A 88 -17.28 -8.20 -9.52
N ARG A 89 -17.36 -6.86 -9.58
CA ARG A 89 -18.59 -6.12 -9.88
C ARG A 89 -18.91 -6.07 -11.37
N GLY A 90 -17.99 -6.53 -12.24
CA GLY A 90 -18.07 -6.37 -13.68
C GLY A 90 -17.49 -5.02 -14.15
N SER A 91 -17.70 -4.72 -15.43
CA SER A 91 -17.28 -3.46 -16.05
C SER A 91 -18.43 -2.46 -16.16
N ASP A 92 -18.10 -1.18 -16.01
CA ASP A 92 -19.00 -0.06 -16.22
C ASP A 92 -18.21 1.16 -16.72
N GLU A 93 -18.77 2.37 -16.57
CA GLU A 93 -18.09 3.61 -16.93
C GLU A 93 -16.77 3.80 -16.13
N TRP A 94 -16.72 3.35 -14.87
CA TRP A 94 -15.62 3.57 -13.92
C TRP A 94 -14.74 2.35 -13.71
N ARG A 95 -15.28 1.13 -13.87
CA ARG A 95 -14.63 -0.12 -13.50
C ARG A 95 -14.24 -0.96 -14.73
N GLY A 96 -13.17 -1.76 -14.59
CA GLY A 96 -12.76 -2.76 -15.55
C GLY A 96 -12.88 -4.18 -14.99
N ASP A 97 -13.07 -5.18 -15.85
CA ASP A 97 -13.28 -6.59 -15.45
C ASP A 97 -12.33 -7.59 -16.13
N THR A 98 -11.46 -7.11 -17.02
CA THR A 98 -10.55 -7.96 -17.80
C THR A 98 -9.08 -7.79 -17.51
N GLY A 99 -8.72 -6.80 -16.67
CA GLY A 99 -7.34 -6.51 -16.30
C GLY A 99 -6.69 -7.60 -15.43
N PRO A 100 -5.38 -7.54 -15.24
CA PRO A 100 -4.64 -8.56 -14.50
C PRO A 100 -4.82 -8.47 -12.98
N LEU A 101 -5.09 -7.28 -12.42
CA LEU A 101 -5.23 -7.07 -10.99
C LEU A 101 -6.63 -7.44 -10.52
N GLY A 102 -6.77 -8.57 -9.85
CA GLY A 102 -8.03 -8.98 -9.25
C GLY A 102 -8.43 -8.09 -8.07
N VAL A 103 -9.62 -7.52 -8.17
CA VAL A 103 -10.23 -6.65 -7.17
C VAL A 103 -11.59 -7.21 -6.80
N THR A 104 -11.81 -7.49 -5.51
CA THR A 104 -13.08 -8.00 -5.02
C THR A 104 -13.62 -7.15 -3.90
N GLN A 105 -14.93 -6.93 -3.90
CA GLN A 105 -15.57 -6.32 -2.74
C GLN A 105 -15.53 -7.30 -1.56
N SER A 106 -15.56 -6.74 -0.37
CA SER A 106 -15.65 -7.50 0.87
C SER A 106 -16.88 -8.41 0.90
N ALA A 107 -16.65 -9.69 1.16
CA ALA A 107 -17.71 -10.68 1.35
C ALA A 107 -17.88 -11.08 2.83
N MET A 108 -17.19 -10.42 3.76
CA MET A 108 -17.34 -10.76 5.19
C MET A 108 -18.69 -10.26 5.69
N GLU A 109 -19.52 -11.18 6.12
CA GLU A 109 -20.73 -10.86 6.88
C GLU A 109 -20.38 -10.65 8.35
N SER A 110 -20.67 -9.47 8.88
CA SER A 110 -20.50 -9.15 10.29
C SER A 110 -21.48 -8.05 10.71
N PRO A 111 -22.28 -8.26 11.77
CA PRO A 111 -23.17 -7.22 12.29
C PRO A 111 -22.43 -5.92 12.68
N LEU A 112 -21.12 -5.99 12.96
CA LEU A 112 -20.31 -4.81 13.25
C LEU A 112 -20.05 -3.97 12.01
N ILE A 113 -19.91 -4.59 10.83
CA ILE A 113 -19.75 -3.88 9.56
C ILE A 113 -21.04 -3.16 9.21
N ASP A 114 -22.17 -3.84 9.33
CA ASP A 114 -23.48 -3.27 9.03
C ASP A 114 -23.80 -2.11 9.99
N ALA A 115 -23.48 -2.27 11.28
CA ALA A 115 -23.63 -1.20 12.29
C ALA A 115 -22.70 0.00 12.01
N PHE A 116 -21.49 -0.21 11.50
CA PHE A 116 -20.59 0.88 11.10
C PHE A 116 -21.16 1.67 9.92
N LEU A 117 -21.68 0.99 8.91
CA LEU A 117 -22.29 1.62 7.74
C LEU A 117 -23.53 2.42 8.13
N GLU A 118 -24.40 1.83 8.95
CA GLU A 118 -25.59 2.50 9.48
C GLU A 118 -25.23 3.72 10.34
N ALA A 119 -24.22 3.60 11.20
CA ALA A 119 -23.75 4.73 12.03
C ALA A 119 -23.21 5.88 11.17
N GLY A 120 -22.54 5.59 10.05
CA GLY A 120 -22.08 6.59 9.09
C GLY A 120 -23.24 7.34 8.45
N GLU A 121 -24.31 6.63 8.06
CA GLU A 121 -25.53 7.25 7.53
C GLU A 121 -26.24 8.12 8.59
N GLN A 122 -26.39 7.62 9.82
CA GLN A 122 -26.98 8.37 10.94
C GLN A 122 -26.15 9.62 11.30
N ALA A 123 -24.84 9.57 11.11
CA ALA A 123 -23.94 10.72 11.30
C ALA A 123 -23.94 11.72 10.11
N GLY A 124 -24.77 11.50 9.09
CA GLY A 124 -24.88 12.37 7.93
C GLY A 124 -23.73 12.24 6.92
N GLN A 125 -22.89 11.18 7.02
CA GLN A 125 -21.77 10.98 6.10
C GLN A 125 -22.21 10.43 4.74
N GLY A 126 -23.44 9.95 4.63
CA GLY A 126 -23.95 9.30 3.43
C GLY A 126 -23.36 7.89 3.22
N ARG A 127 -23.96 7.15 2.32
CA ARG A 127 -23.51 5.81 1.90
C ARG A 127 -23.10 5.85 0.45
N SER A 128 -21.97 5.26 0.14
CA SER A 128 -21.51 5.05 -1.21
C SER A 128 -21.63 3.58 -1.61
N GLU A 129 -22.14 3.33 -2.79
CA GLU A 129 -22.13 1.98 -3.38
C GLU A 129 -20.73 1.62 -3.90
N ASP A 130 -19.95 2.62 -4.36
CA ASP A 130 -18.61 2.42 -4.89
C ASP A 130 -17.73 3.64 -4.70
N LEU A 131 -16.77 3.57 -3.75
CA LEU A 131 -15.79 4.64 -3.52
C LEU A 131 -14.74 4.77 -4.63
N ASN A 132 -14.64 3.78 -5.52
CA ASN A 132 -13.78 3.82 -6.71
C ASN A 132 -14.56 4.15 -8.00
N GLY A 133 -15.87 4.37 -7.89
CA GLY A 133 -16.80 4.69 -8.97
C GLY A 133 -17.15 6.17 -9.02
N TYR A 134 -18.41 6.44 -9.36
CA TYR A 134 -18.92 7.80 -9.55
C TYR A 134 -19.13 8.59 -8.25
N GLN A 135 -19.18 7.91 -7.09
CA GLN A 135 -19.44 8.52 -5.79
C GLN A 135 -18.33 8.25 -4.79
N PRO A 136 -17.16 8.91 -4.93
CA PRO A 136 -16.00 8.68 -4.07
C PRO A 136 -16.11 9.43 -2.73
N GLU A 137 -17.30 9.44 -2.10
CA GLU A 137 -17.58 10.06 -0.80
C GLU A 137 -18.66 9.27 -0.06
N GLY A 138 -18.50 9.12 1.26
CA GLY A 138 -19.41 8.41 2.13
C GLY A 138 -18.80 7.17 2.75
N VAL A 139 -19.60 6.39 3.51
CA VAL A 139 -19.21 5.10 4.07
C VAL A 139 -19.60 3.97 3.10
N ALA A 140 -18.75 2.93 3.00
CA ALA A 140 -18.95 1.84 2.08
C ALA A 140 -18.28 0.53 2.55
N ARG A 141 -18.65 -0.58 1.93
CA ARG A 141 -17.81 -1.78 1.91
C ARG A 141 -16.62 -1.51 0.99
N LEU A 142 -15.42 -1.84 1.46
CA LEU A 142 -14.19 -1.57 0.71
C LEU A 142 -13.86 -2.68 -0.27
N ASP A 143 -13.31 -2.28 -1.41
CA ASP A 143 -12.68 -3.20 -2.34
C ASP A 143 -11.27 -3.60 -1.87
N ALA A 144 -10.83 -4.78 -2.27
CA ALA A 144 -9.49 -5.25 -1.93
C ALA A 144 -8.82 -5.94 -3.13
N THR A 145 -7.49 -5.80 -3.22
CA THR A 145 -6.66 -6.51 -4.20
C THR A 145 -6.57 -8.00 -3.84
N ARG A 146 -7.67 -8.67 -4.07
CA ARG A 146 -7.89 -10.12 -3.85
C ARG A 146 -8.53 -10.74 -5.08
N TRP A 147 -8.28 -12.03 -5.27
CA TRP A 147 -8.97 -12.84 -6.25
C TRP A 147 -9.04 -14.28 -5.76
N ASN A 148 -10.22 -14.90 -5.89
CA ASN A 148 -10.45 -16.26 -5.40
C ASN A 148 -9.96 -16.48 -3.96
N GLY A 149 -10.28 -15.55 -3.06
CA GLY A 149 -9.92 -15.63 -1.64
C GLY A 149 -8.42 -15.52 -1.33
N ARG A 150 -7.59 -15.11 -2.28
CA ARG A 150 -6.15 -14.94 -2.15
C ARG A 150 -5.75 -13.50 -2.45
N ARG A 151 -4.64 -13.06 -1.85
CA ARG A 151 -3.99 -11.79 -2.21
C ARG A 151 -3.64 -11.78 -3.71
N CYS A 152 -4.01 -10.74 -4.41
CA CYS A 152 -3.59 -10.43 -5.76
C CYS A 152 -2.54 -9.30 -5.71
N SER A 153 -1.28 -9.66 -5.44
CA SER A 153 -0.17 -8.70 -5.48
C SER A 153 0.23 -8.38 -6.92
N SER A 154 1.03 -7.33 -7.12
CA SER A 154 1.59 -7.02 -8.45
C SER A 154 2.38 -8.20 -9.04
N ALA A 155 3.04 -9.01 -8.20
CA ALA A 155 3.68 -10.24 -8.66
C ALA A 155 2.67 -11.23 -9.22
N VAL A 156 1.56 -11.45 -8.54
CA VAL A 156 0.50 -12.37 -8.98
C VAL A 156 -0.21 -11.84 -10.22
N ALA A 157 -0.49 -10.54 -10.24
CA ALA A 157 -1.22 -9.91 -11.33
C ALA A 157 -0.40 -9.81 -12.63
N HIS A 158 0.87 -9.41 -12.54
CA HIS A 158 1.65 -9.01 -13.71
C HIS A 158 2.86 -9.90 -13.98
N LEU A 159 3.63 -10.25 -12.93
CA LEU A 159 4.89 -10.96 -13.13
C LEU A 159 4.69 -12.46 -13.39
N HIS A 160 3.94 -13.16 -12.53
CA HIS A 160 3.79 -14.61 -12.66
C HIS A 160 3.23 -15.04 -14.03
N PRO A 161 2.23 -14.36 -14.61
CA PRO A 161 1.76 -14.69 -15.97
C PRO A 161 2.79 -14.44 -17.06
N SER A 162 3.82 -13.62 -16.78
CA SER A 162 4.84 -13.21 -17.74
C SER A 162 6.14 -14.02 -17.65
N LEU A 163 6.34 -14.84 -16.61
CA LEU A 163 7.60 -15.56 -16.37
C LEU A 163 7.99 -16.53 -17.49
N GLY A 164 7.03 -16.96 -18.30
CA GLY A 164 7.32 -17.83 -19.45
C GLY A 164 7.83 -17.10 -20.70
N ARG A 165 7.93 -15.77 -20.68
CA ARG A 165 8.42 -14.99 -21.82
C ARG A 165 9.93 -15.15 -21.96
N VAL A 166 10.39 -15.46 -23.18
CA VAL A 166 11.82 -15.65 -23.48
C VAL A 166 12.67 -14.37 -23.32
N ASN A 167 12.02 -13.22 -23.33
CA ASN A 167 12.65 -11.90 -23.19
C ASN A 167 12.52 -11.32 -21.77
N LEU A 168 12.14 -12.12 -20.77
CA LEU A 168 12.05 -11.73 -19.36
C LEU A 168 12.95 -12.60 -18.50
N SER A 169 13.88 -11.98 -17.80
CA SER A 169 14.70 -12.62 -16.76
C SER A 169 14.37 -12.01 -15.40
N LEU A 170 14.21 -12.84 -14.39
CA LEU A 170 13.97 -12.43 -13.02
C LEU A 170 15.15 -12.83 -12.14
N GLU A 171 15.87 -11.82 -11.63
CA GLU A 171 16.91 -12.02 -10.62
C GLU A 171 16.36 -11.68 -9.24
N THR A 172 16.48 -12.61 -8.30
CA THR A 172 16.07 -12.45 -6.91
C THR A 172 17.27 -12.50 -5.98
N ASN A 173 17.09 -12.04 -4.71
CA ASN A 173 18.20 -11.88 -3.76
C ASN A 173 19.33 -11.01 -4.30
N ALA A 174 19.02 -10.14 -5.25
CA ALA A 174 19.90 -9.19 -5.88
C ALA A 174 19.63 -7.79 -5.30
N ILE A 175 20.65 -7.17 -4.72
CA ILE A 175 20.56 -5.81 -4.16
C ILE A 175 21.33 -4.87 -5.07
N VAL A 176 20.61 -3.97 -5.73
CA VAL A 176 21.25 -2.96 -6.58
C VAL A 176 21.96 -1.95 -5.70
N SER A 177 23.27 -1.79 -5.92
CA SER A 177 24.16 -0.92 -5.15
C SER A 177 24.40 0.43 -5.82
N SER A 178 24.46 0.49 -7.16
CA SER A 178 24.64 1.75 -7.90
C SER A 178 24.23 1.62 -9.36
N LEU A 179 24.00 2.77 -10.00
CA LEU A 179 23.86 2.88 -11.44
C LEU A 179 25.24 3.04 -12.10
N THR A 180 25.37 2.60 -13.35
CA THR A 180 26.57 2.82 -14.18
C THR A 180 26.28 3.82 -15.29
N PHE A 181 27.31 4.55 -15.72
CA PHE A 181 27.14 5.70 -16.62
C PHE A 181 28.21 5.75 -17.69
N SER A 182 27.85 6.35 -18.83
CA SER A 182 28.77 6.87 -19.84
C SER A 182 28.43 8.36 -20.03
N GLY A 183 29.30 9.24 -19.55
CA GLY A 183 28.97 10.67 -19.42
C GLY A 183 27.72 10.86 -18.53
N ASN A 184 26.69 11.51 -19.06
CA ASN A 184 25.42 11.74 -18.35
C ASN A 184 24.34 10.67 -18.65
N ARG A 185 24.66 9.67 -19.46
CA ARG A 185 23.71 8.58 -19.77
C ARG A 185 23.89 7.43 -18.81
N VAL A 186 22.78 6.95 -18.22
CA VAL A 186 22.77 5.66 -17.50
C VAL A 186 22.91 4.54 -18.50
N THR A 187 23.91 3.66 -18.29
CA THR A 187 24.21 2.52 -19.16
C THR A 187 23.94 1.17 -18.54
N GLY A 188 23.59 1.14 -17.25
CA GLY A 188 23.33 -0.11 -16.54
C GLY A 188 23.30 0.08 -15.04
N LEU A 189 23.59 -0.99 -14.32
CA LEU A 189 23.64 -1.00 -12.86
C LEU A 189 24.59 -2.07 -12.32
N ARG A 190 25.00 -1.90 -11.06
CA ARG A 190 25.68 -2.91 -10.25
C ARG A 190 24.75 -3.46 -9.20
N TYR A 191 24.83 -4.76 -8.97
CA TYR A 191 24.08 -5.42 -7.91
C TYR A 191 24.90 -6.51 -7.23
N ASP A 192 24.60 -6.76 -5.98
CA ASP A 192 25.22 -7.81 -5.18
C ASP A 192 24.23 -8.96 -5.00
N GLN A 193 24.69 -10.17 -5.27
CA GLN A 193 23.93 -11.41 -5.12
C GLN A 193 24.83 -12.51 -4.54
N ASN A 194 24.42 -13.11 -3.43
CA ASN A 194 25.16 -14.18 -2.76
C ASN A 194 26.65 -13.84 -2.46
N GLY A 195 26.93 -12.57 -2.11
CA GLY A 195 28.29 -12.09 -1.81
C GLY A 195 29.17 -11.79 -3.02
N THR A 196 28.63 -11.87 -4.23
CA THR A 196 29.32 -11.52 -5.47
C THR A 196 28.67 -10.29 -6.10
N SER A 197 29.50 -9.35 -6.56
CA SER A 197 29.05 -8.16 -7.29
C SER A 197 29.01 -8.45 -8.79
N TYR A 198 27.93 -8.03 -9.42
CA TYR A 198 27.67 -8.15 -10.85
C TYR A 198 27.41 -6.78 -11.46
N GLU A 199 27.67 -6.65 -12.75
CA GLU A 199 27.31 -5.48 -13.55
C GLU A 199 26.46 -5.92 -14.74
N ILE A 200 25.34 -5.22 -14.97
CA ILE A 200 24.46 -5.43 -16.13
C ILE A 200 24.43 -4.15 -16.94
N GLN A 201 24.54 -4.28 -18.25
CA GLN A 201 24.39 -3.20 -19.21
C GLN A 201 22.95 -3.13 -19.72
N ALA A 202 22.43 -1.92 -19.89
CA ALA A 202 21.12 -1.65 -20.44
C ALA A 202 21.25 -0.97 -21.82
N GLU A 203 20.68 -1.58 -22.84
CA GLU A 203 20.74 -1.02 -24.20
C GLU A 203 19.84 0.21 -24.38
N ARG A 204 18.69 0.22 -23.71
CA ARG A 204 17.69 1.29 -23.81
C ARG A 204 17.65 2.16 -22.57
N GLU A 205 17.19 1.62 -21.45
CA GLU A 205 16.96 2.37 -20.22
C GLU A 205 17.02 1.50 -18.97
N VAL A 206 17.19 2.13 -17.82
CA VAL A 206 17.06 1.54 -16.49
C VAL A 206 15.86 2.14 -15.81
N ILE A 207 14.89 1.32 -15.40
CA ILE A 207 13.67 1.75 -14.73
C ILE A 207 13.83 1.57 -13.22
N LEU A 208 13.77 2.66 -12.47
CA LEU A 208 13.82 2.64 -11.01
C LEU A 208 12.41 2.49 -10.43
N ALA A 209 12.09 1.32 -9.92
CA ALA A 209 10.81 1.00 -9.29
C ALA A 209 10.98 0.56 -7.82
N GLY A 210 11.99 1.09 -7.12
CA GLY A 210 12.32 0.74 -5.73
C GLY A 210 11.37 1.33 -4.69
N GLY A 211 10.41 2.17 -5.09
CA GLY A 211 9.48 2.86 -4.21
C GLY A 211 10.06 4.14 -3.60
N ALA A 212 9.26 4.80 -2.75
CA ALA A 212 9.54 6.13 -2.22
C ALA A 212 10.82 6.22 -1.35
N ILE A 213 11.34 5.11 -0.86
CA ILE A 213 12.56 5.07 -0.01
C ILE A 213 13.75 4.60 -0.84
N ASN A 214 13.64 3.47 -1.54
CA ASN A 214 14.82 2.87 -2.17
C ASN A 214 15.21 3.55 -3.48
N SER A 215 14.26 4.13 -4.23
CA SER A 215 14.60 4.84 -5.47
C SER A 215 15.45 6.09 -5.22
N PRO A 216 15.09 7.02 -4.30
CA PRO A 216 15.98 8.13 -3.96
C PRO A 216 17.27 7.69 -3.30
N GLN A 217 17.26 6.63 -2.49
CA GLN A 217 18.49 6.05 -1.94
C GLN A 217 19.45 5.62 -3.05
N LEU A 218 18.97 4.87 -4.05
CA LEU A 218 19.81 4.40 -5.16
C LEU A 218 20.32 5.56 -6.02
N LEU A 219 19.50 6.58 -6.26
CA LEU A 219 19.94 7.79 -6.94
C LEU A 219 21.09 8.46 -6.19
N MET A 220 20.94 8.69 -4.88
CA MET A 220 21.97 9.31 -4.05
C MET A 220 23.26 8.47 -3.99
N LEU A 221 23.15 7.15 -3.82
CA LEU A 221 24.30 6.22 -3.89
C LEU A 221 25.01 6.23 -5.25
N SER A 222 24.33 6.69 -6.29
CA SER A 222 24.86 6.82 -7.65
C SER A 222 25.35 8.24 -7.98
N GLY A 223 25.43 9.14 -6.98
CA GLY A 223 25.92 10.50 -7.17
C GLY A 223 24.86 11.49 -7.69
N ILE A 224 23.58 11.12 -7.67
CA ILE A 224 22.46 11.97 -8.12
C ILE A 224 21.64 12.39 -6.92
N GLY A 225 21.71 13.66 -6.51
CA GLY A 225 20.99 14.15 -5.34
C GLY A 225 21.44 15.52 -4.89
N PRO A 226 21.07 15.93 -3.64
CA PRO A 226 21.50 17.19 -3.06
C PRO A 226 23.02 17.24 -2.89
N ALA A 227 23.69 18.19 -3.54
CA ALA A 227 25.16 18.25 -3.64
C ALA A 227 25.87 18.25 -2.26
N ASP A 228 25.35 19.05 -1.31
CA ASP A 228 25.98 19.18 0.01
C ASP A 228 25.83 17.87 0.81
N HIS A 229 24.65 17.26 0.78
CA HIS A 229 24.42 15.99 1.43
C HIS A 229 25.30 14.85 0.87
N LEU A 230 25.44 14.77 -0.47
CA LEU A 230 26.31 13.77 -1.08
C LEU A 230 27.79 13.97 -0.72
N ARG A 231 28.22 15.23 -0.65
CA ARG A 231 29.58 15.58 -0.19
C ARG A 231 29.82 15.16 1.26
N ASP A 232 28.85 15.42 2.14
CA ASP A 232 28.95 15.04 3.55
C ASP A 232 28.99 13.51 3.73
N MET A 233 28.35 12.76 2.81
CA MET A 233 28.40 11.29 2.76
C MET A 233 29.65 10.73 2.04
N GLY A 234 30.54 11.58 1.54
CA GLY A 234 31.74 11.16 0.80
C GLY A 234 31.40 10.55 -0.58
N ILE A 235 30.27 10.91 -1.17
CA ILE A 235 29.84 10.43 -2.49
C ILE A 235 30.14 11.49 -3.53
N ASP A 236 30.82 11.08 -4.60
CA ASP A 236 31.15 11.95 -5.72
C ASP A 236 29.88 12.45 -6.42
N LEU A 237 29.74 13.76 -6.49
CA LEU A 237 28.60 14.40 -7.13
C LEU A 237 28.66 14.21 -8.65
N ARG A 238 27.62 13.60 -9.21
CA ARG A 238 27.43 13.47 -10.65
C ARG A 238 26.40 14.48 -11.17
N VAL A 239 25.26 14.57 -10.53
CA VAL A 239 24.19 15.50 -10.88
C VAL A 239 23.63 16.12 -9.59
N ASN A 240 23.72 17.45 -9.49
CA ASN A 240 23.05 18.15 -8.40
C ASN A 240 21.53 18.21 -8.68
N LEU A 241 20.79 17.36 -7.96
CA LEU A 241 19.34 17.26 -8.06
C LEU A 241 18.72 17.37 -6.66
N PRO A 242 18.52 18.59 -6.14
CA PRO A 242 18.16 18.84 -4.74
C PRO A 242 16.81 18.26 -4.32
N GLY A 243 15.92 17.94 -5.28
CA GLY A 243 14.61 17.31 -5.01
C GLY A 243 14.68 15.83 -4.67
N VAL A 244 15.80 15.14 -4.91
CA VAL A 244 15.93 13.70 -4.61
C VAL A 244 15.87 13.49 -3.12
N GLY A 245 14.97 12.63 -2.69
CA GLY A 245 14.70 12.31 -1.28
C GLY A 245 13.88 13.38 -0.54
N GLN A 246 13.49 14.47 -1.18
CA GLN A 246 12.70 15.52 -0.55
C GLN A 246 11.19 15.30 -0.74
N ASN A 247 10.39 16.08 0.00
CA ASN A 247 8.94 16.14 -0.13
C ASN A 247 8.22 14.81 0.21
N LEU A 248 8.79 14.00 1.11
CA LEU A 248 8.16 12.77 1.56
C LEU A 248 6.86 13.09 2.29
N GLN A 249 5.79 12.41 1.91
CA GLN A 249 4.47 12.54 2.50
C GLN A 249 3.93 11.15 2.85
N ASP A 250 3.25 11.05 3.98
CA ASP A 250 2.51 9.86 4.36
C ASP A 250 1.28 10.25 5.18
N HIS A 251 0.28 9.39 5.23
CA HIS A 251 -0.94 9.63 5.98
C HIS A 251 -0.66 9.51 7.49
N ALA A 252 -1.02 10.55 8.25
CA ALA A 252 -1.09 10.43 9.69
C ALA A 252 -2.37 9.66 10.05
N THR A 253 -2.21 8.57 10.81
CA THR A 253 -3.32 7.70 11.22
C THR A 253 -3.59 7.83 12.71
N SER A 254 -4.86 8.08 13.06
CA SER A 254 -5.37 7.94 14.43
C SER A 254 -6.23 6.68 14.53
N VAL A 255 -6.09 5.95 15.62
CA VAL A 255 -6.87 4.71 15.84
C VAL A 255 -7.76 4.88 17.05
N LEU A 256 -9.06 4.75 16.84
CA LEU A 256 -10.06 4.68 17.89
C LEU A 256 -10.54 3.24 18.03
N GLN A 257 -10.50 2.71 19.24
CA GLN A 257 -10.88 1.33 19.53
C GLN A 257 -11.84 1.27 20.70
N TRP A 258 -12.87 0.45 20.57
CA TRP A 258 -13.90 0.24 21.60
C TRP A 258 -14.07 -1.24 21.88
N ASP A 259 -14.25 -1.59 23.15
CA ASP A 259 -14.58 -2.95 23.54
C ASP A 259 -16.02 -3.31 23.14
N CYS A 260 -16.22 -4.52 22.63
CA CYS A 260 -17.54 -5.04 22.31
C CYS A 260 -18.19 -5.70 23.53
N LYS A 261 -19.44 -5.34 23.82
CA LYS A 261 -20.24 -6.02 24.84
C LYS A 261 -20.55 -7.47 24.46
N LYS A 262 -20.74 -7.74 23.16
CA LYS A 262 -21.00 -9.07 22.60
C LYS A 262 -19.75 -9.64 21.95
N ASN A 263 -19.60 -10.95 22.07
CA ASN A 263 -18.52 -11.69 21.40
C ASN A 263 -19.02 -12.17 20.02
N PHE A 264 -18.31 -11.81 18.97
CA PHE A 264 -18.57 -12.24 17.61
C PHE A 264 -17.58 -13.32 17.16
N PRO A 265 -17.93 -14.16 16.17
CA PRO A 265 -17.04 -15.25 15.74
C PRO A 265 -15.62 -14.81 15.39
N ILE A 266 -15.45 -13.62 14.82
CA ILE A 266 -14.17 -13.05 14.45
C ILE A 266 -13.26 -12.79 15.66
N HIS A 267 -13.82 -12.45 16.83
CA HIS A 267 -13.02 -12.21 18.06
C HIS A 267 -12.34 -13.47 18.59
N ASN A 268 -12.80 -14.65 18.18
CA ASN A 268 -12.32 -15.93 18.67
C ASN A 268 -11.22 -16.56 17.79
N VAL A 269 -10.74 -15.87 16.76
CA VAL A 269 -9.67 -16.37 15.87
C VAL A 269 -8.31 -16.56 16.57
N GLY A 270 -8.15 -16.00 17.77
CA GLY A 270 -7.00 -16.28 18.64
C GLY A 270 -6.96 -17.70 19.22
N ASN A 271 -8.09 -18.40 19.30
CA ASN A 271 -8.17 -19.78 19.78
C ASN A 271 -7.49 -20.72 18.78
N PRO A 272 -6.54 -21.59 19.19
CA PRO A 272 -5.78 -22.46 18.29
C PRO A 272 -6.66 -23.39 17.44
N LEU A 273 -7.71 -24.00 18.03
CA LEU A 273 -8.61 -24.91 17.31
C LEU A 273 -9.43 -24.17 16.25
N LYS A 274 -9.95 -22.97 16.60
CA LYS A 274 -10.67 -22.14 15.64
C LYS A 274 -9.76 -21.64 14.52
N LYS A 275 -8.54 -21.24 14.88
CA LYS A 275 -7.53 -20.86 13.90
C LYS A 275 -7.19 -21.98 12.92
N LEU A 276 -7.07 -23.21 13.42
CA LEU A 276 -6.87 -24.39 12.58
C LEU A 276 -8.06 -24.61 11.64
N ALA A 277 -9.29 -24.55 12.17
CA ALA A 277 -10.51 -24.71 11.36
C ALA A 277 -10.63 -23.63 10.27
N VAL A 278 -10.34 -22.38 10.60
CA VAL A 278 -10.29 -21.26 9.63
C VAL A 278 -9.23 -21.50 8.54
N GLY A 279 -8.05 -21.98 8.93
CA GLY A 279 -6.99 -22.33 7.99
C GLY A 279 -7.36 -23.49 7.08
N MET A 280 -7.93 -24.56 7.62
CA MET A 280 -8.41 -25.73 6.84
C MET A 280 -9.52 -25.36 5.85
N ARG A 281 -10.49 -24.54 6.29
CA ARG A 281 -11.53 -24.05 5.41
C ARG A 281 -10.92 -23.25 4.24
N TRP A 282 -9.98 -22.38 4.51
CA TRP A 282 -9.32 -21.61 3.45
C TRP A 282 -8.51 -22.49 2.51
N LEU A 283 -7.80 -23.49 3.01
CA LEU A 283 -7.06 -24.44 2.17
C LEU A 283 -7.99 -25.21 1.23
N ALA A 284 -9.20 -25.58 1.71
CA ALA A 284 -10.15 -26.36 0.95
C ALA A 284 -10.99 -25.51 -0.03
N ARG A 285 -11.38 -24.29 0.36
CA ARG A 285 -12.37 -23.48 -0.35
C ARG A 285 -11.91 -22.09 -0.72
N GLN A 286 -10.79 -21.61 -0.16
CA GLN A 286 -10.27 -20.24 -0.31
C GLN A 286 -11.29 -19.16 0.09
N ASP A 287 -12.13 -19.45 1.08
CA ASP A 287 -13.15 -18.55 1.61
C ASP A 287 -13.06 -18.35 3.12
N GLY A 288 -14.06 -17.64 3.69
CA GLY A 288 -14.22 -17.40 5.11
C GLY A 288 -13.22 -16.38 5.67
N LEU A 289 -13.03 -16.39 7.00
CA LEU A 289 -12.26 -15.36 7.71
C LEU A 289 -10.80 -15.24 7.26
N ALA A 290 -10.18 -16.30 6.77
CA ALA A 290 -8.81 -16.25 6.27
C ALA A 290 -8.70 -15.55 4.90
N ALA A 291 -9.79 -15.51 4.12
CA ALA A 291 -9.87 -14.78 2.87
C ALA A 291 -10.16 -13.28 3.04
N SER A 292 -10.45 -12.83 4.26
CA SER A 292 -10.65 -11.43 4.59
C SER A 292 -9.31 -10.73 4.85
N ASN A 293 -9.21 -9.48 4.41
CA ASN A 293 -8.12 -8.59 4.80
C ASN A 293 -8.39 -7.86 6.12
N ILE A 294 -9.55 -8.09 6.74
CA ILE A 294 -10.05 -7.46 7.98
C ILE A 294 -10.61 -6.04 7.76
N TRP A 295 -10.04 -5.29 6.85
CA TRP A 295 -10.45 -3.93 6.49
C TRP A 295 -11.54 -3.97 5.42
N GLU A 296 -12.76 -4.34 5.82
CA GLU A 296 -13.81 -4.66 4.87
C GLU A 296 -14.89 -3.57 4.74
N ALA A 297 -14.81 -2.55 5.58
CA ALA A 297 -15.62 -1.34 5.49
C ALA A 297 -14.77 -0.11 5.80
N GLY A 298 -15.21 1.03 5.37
CA GLY A 298 -14.53 2.30 5.59
C GLY A 298 -15.31 3.44 4.96
N GLY A 299 -14.61 4.51 4.62
CA GLY A 299 -15.23 5.66 3.98
C GLY A 299 -14.23 6.70 3.54
N LEU A 300 -14.64 7.54 2.61
CA LEU A 300 -13.99 8.79 2.24
C LEU A 300 -14.90 9.93 2.67
N ILE A 301 -14.42 10.77 3.59
CA ILE A 301 -15.25 11.70 4.36
C ILE A 301 -14.63 13.09 4.34
N ARG A 302 -15.44 14.11 4.23
CA ARG A 302 -15.02 15.49 4.49
C ARG A 302 -15.00 15.76 6.00
N SER A 303 -13.91 16.33 6.49
CA SER A 303 -13.77 16.67 7.92
C SER A 303 -14.75 17.75 8.39
N ASN A 304 -15.21 18.59 7.46
CA ASN A 304 -16.22 19.62 7.66
C ASN A 304 -16.76 20.09 6.30
N GLU A 305 -17.81 20.92 6.32
CA GLU A 305 -18.50 21.43 5.11
C GLU A 305 -17.67 22.37 4.26
N GLN A 306 -16.58 22.95 4.79
CA GLN A 306 -15.71 23.87 4.06
C GLN A 306 -14.69 23.16 3.20
N VAL A 307 -14.52 21.84 3.38
CA VAL A 307 -13.62 21.03 2.57
C VAL A 307 -14.31 20.63 1.29
N GLU A 308 -13.69 20.92 0.17
CA GLU A 308 -14.24 20.71 -1.18
C GLU A 308 -14.55 19.24 -1.48
N TYR A 309 -13.66 18.33 -1.07
CA TYR A 309 -13.77 16.89 -1.30
C TYR A 309 -13.12 16.09 -0.16
N PRO A 310 -13.40 14.79 -0.02
CA PRO A 310 -12.96 13.98 1.11
C PRO A 310 -11.48 14.14 1.41
N ASN A 311 -11.15 14.46 2.65
CA ASN A 311 -9.79 14.63 3.17
C ASN A 311 -9.47 13.67 4.33
N LEU A 312 -10.43 12.83 4.72
CA LEU A 312 -10.25 11.74 5.68
C LEU A 312 -10.64 10.42 5.04
N GLN A 313 -9.89 9.38 5.34
CA GLN A 313 -10.22 8.01 4.99
C GLN A 313 -10.42 7.19 6.26
N TYR A 314 -11.53 6.46 6.33
CA TYR A 314 -11.81 5.54 7.40
C TYR A 314 -11.53 4.10 6.96
N HIS A 315 -10.87 3.35 7.83
CA HIS A 315 -10.77 1.91 7.73
C HIS A 315 -11.39 1.30 8.99
N PHE A 316 -12.49 0.60 8.82
CA PHE A 316 -13.17 -0.09 9.91
C PHE A 316 -12.66 -1.52 10.06
N SER A 317 -12.30 -1.90 11.27
CA SER A 317 -11.92 -3.26 11.64
C SER A 317 -12.94 -3.82 12.65
N PRO A 318 -13.59 -4.96 12.35
CA PRO A 318 -14.51 -5.60 13.28
C PRO A 318 -13.80 -6.34 14.43
N VAL A 319 -12.49 -6.16 14.57
CA VAL A 319 -11.67 -6.64 15.69
C VAL A 319 -10.79 -5.53 16.22
N GLY A 320 -10.52 -5.55 17.52
CA GLY A 320 -9.47 -4.75 18.12
C GLY A 320 -8.18 -5.54 18.25
N PHE A 321 -7.07 -4.81 18.43
CA PHE A 321 -5.75 -5.36 18.61
C PHE A 321 -5.07 -4.78 19.84
N ASP A 322 -4.38 -5.65 20.58
CA ASP A 322 -3.35 -5.25 21.52
C ASP A 322 -2.01 -5.27 20.79
N LEU A 323 -1.47 -4.07 20.59
CA LEU A 323 -0.18 -3.87 19.91
C LEU A 323 0.99 -3.77 20.89
N GLY A 324 0.72 -3.81 22.21
CA GLY A 324 1.71 -3.80 23.26
C GLY A 324 2.36 -5.16 23.42
N GLY A 325 3.59 -5.34 22.88
CA GLY A 325 4.39 -6.55 23.02
C GLY A 325 4.72 -7.25 21.69
N ASP A 326 5.43 -8.38 21.80
CA ASP A 326 5.95 -9.12 20.63
C ASP A 326 4.88 -9.83 19.80
N LYS A 327 3.70 -10.04 20.37
CA LYS A 327 2.60 -10.77 19.71
C LYS A 327 1.35 -9.88 19.63
N ILE A 328 0.79 -9.78 18.45
CA ILE A 328 -0.53 -9.18 18.26
C ILE A 328 -1.59 -10.11 18.87
N LYS A 329 -2.35 -9.59 19.82
CA LYS A 329 -3.51 -10.27 20.39
C LYS A 329 -4.79 -9.65 19.85
N VAL A 330 -5.66 -10.50 19.30
CA VAL A 330 -7.02 -10.10 18.94
C VAL A 330 -7.84 -9.87 20.20
N LYS A 331 -8.52 -8.73 20.27
CA LYS A 331 -9.45 -8.37 21.35
C LYS A 331 -10.88 -8.47 20.89
N GLN A 332 -11.79 -8.67 21.85
CA GLN A 332 -13.22 -8.49 21.67
C GLN A 332 -13.55 -7.00 21.61
N ALA A 333 -13.24 -6.39 20.47
CA ALA A 333 -13.30 -4.96 20.23
C ALA A 333 -13.53 -4.71 18.74
N PHE A 334 -13.83 -3.47 18.38
CA PHE A 334 -13.75 -2.98 17.01
C PHE A 334 -12.93 -1.69 16.98
N ALA A 335 -12.42 -1.34 15.81
CA ALA A 335 -11.60 -0.16 15.67
C ALA A 335 -11.91 0.59 14.37
N VAL A 336 -11.73 1.91 14.40
CA VAL A 336 -11.74 2.78 13.24
C VAL A 336 -10.36 3.42 13.15
N HIS A 337 -9.68 3.22 12.02
CA HIS A 337 -8.49 3.97 11.66
C HIS A 337 -8.92 5.17 10.83
N ILE A 338 -8.40 6.33 11.16
CA ILE A 338 -8.74 7.60 10.53
C ILE A 338 -7.47 8.16 9.95
N ASP A 339 -7.37 8.16 8.64
CA ASP A 339 -6.21 8.62 7.90
C ASP A 339 -6.44 10.02 7.34
N GLN A 340 -5.49 10.92 7.55
CA GLN A 340 -5.47 12.23 6.92
C GLN A 340 -4.90 12.10 5.50
N LEU A 341 -5.74 12.29 4.48
CA LEU A 341 -5.35 12.04 3.08
C LEU A 341 -4.38 13.07 2.50
N ARG A 342 -4.41 14.32 2.98
CA ARG A 342 -3.56 15.42 2.46
C ARG A 342 -2.83 16.13 3.59
N PRO A 343 -1.79 15.47 4.17
CA PRO A 343 -0.99 16.08 5.22
C PRO A 343 -0.22 17.29 4.67
N LYS A 344 -0.09 18.33 5.49
CA LYS A 344 0.74 19.52 5.17
C LYS A 344 2.21 19.29 5.50
N SER A 345 2.52 18.33 6.37
CA SER A 345 3.88 17.97 6.74
C SER A 345 4.64 17.42 5.54
N ARG A 346 5.93 17.72 5.49
CA ARG A 346 6.86 17.22 4.48
C ARG A 346 8.09 16.67 5.18
N GLY A 347 8.48 15.48 4.77
CA GLY A 347 9.66 14.79 5.26
C GLY A 347 10.70 14.59 4.17
N GLN A 348 11.72 13.81 4.50
CA GLN A 348 12.83 13.53 3.60
C GLN A 348 13.36 12.11 3.78
N VAL A 349 13.97 11.58 2.74
CA VAL A 349 14.77 10.36 2.73
C VAL A 349 16.22 10.77 2.45
N LEU A 350 17.11 10.48 3.40
CA LEU A 350 18.53 10.79 3.29
C LEU A 350 19.36 9.52 3.52
N LEU A 351 20.61 9.55 3.09
CA LEU A 351 21.63 8.56 3.46
C LEU A 351 22.14 8.84 4.89
N ASN A 352 22.63 7.82 5.59
CA ASN A 352 23.19 7.91 6.93
C ASN A 352 24.43 7.01 7.07
#